data_b379f5be511122b8423b2223276d20a3
#
_entry.id   b379f5be511122b8423b2223276d20a3
#
_cell.length_a   1.000
_cell.length_b   1.000
_cell.length_c   1.000
_cell.angle_alpha   90.00
_cell.angle_beta   90.00
_cell.angle_gamma   90.00
#
_symmetry.space_group_name_H-M   'P 1'
#
loop_
_entity.id
_entity.type
_entity.pdbx_description
1 polymer ?
#
loop_
_entity_poly.entity_id
_entity_poly.type
_entity_poly.pdbx_seq_one_letter_code
_entity_poly.pdbx_strand_id
1 'polypeptide(L)'
;MDSSHAYRYTAAMSEKTQRRLAAIVSADVVGYSRLMGVDETGTLAAMRAHRAELWNPKIEQYGGRVVGTAGDSLLIEYASAVAAVESSVAVQRGMVERNADLPDERRMLLRIGVNIGEVVIDGDDIFGDCVNVAARLQAIADIGGMSISGNIHEQVGGKLDVVFSDDGEYQVKNIDRPVHVWRWSPTAQVTADGTAASDQPPPLPDKPSIAVLPFDNMSGDPEQEFFADGMAEDIITGLSRFGSLLVIARNSSFSFKGQSIDVTAVAEALGVRYVLEGSVRKGGERIRVTGQLIDAETGNHIWAERYDRNLEDIFAVQD
;
A
#
# COMPACT_ATOMS: atom_id res chain seq x y z
N MET A 1 55.13 -38.19 -1.32
CA MET A 1 53.90 -38.27 -2.17
C MET A 1 52.91 -37.30 -1.55
N ASP A 2 52.89 -36.17 -2.14
CA ASP A 2 52.23 -34.97 -1.64
C ASP A 2 50.82 -34.86 -2.27
N SER A 3 49.83 -34.76 -1.46
CA SER A 3 48.45 -34.60 -1.90
C SER A 3 47.87 -33.36 -1.30
N SER A 4 48.30 -32.22 -1.84
CA SER A 4 47.73 -30.93 -1.56
C SER A 4 46.36 -30.78 -2.24
N HIS A 5 45.27 -30.97 -1.48
CA HIS A 5 43.95 -30.59 -1.88
C HIS A 5 43.81 -29.08 -1.66
N ALA A 6 44.06 -28.30 -2.73
CA ALA A 6 43.76 -26.90 -2.77
C ALA A 6 42.25 -26.68 -2.80
N TYR A 7 41.67 -26.27 -1.68
CA TYR A 7 40.35 -25.68 -1.62
C TYR A 7 40.37 -24.37 -2.39
N ARG A 8 39.85 -24.39 -3.60
CA ARG A 8 39.51 -23.16 -4.33
C ARG A 8 38.22 -22.58 -3.69
N TYR A 9 38.39 -21.66 -2.76
CA TYR A 9 37.35 -20.70 -2.42
C TYR A 9 37.17 -19.78 -3.62
N THR A 10 36.13 -20.07 -4.39
CA THR A 10 35.63 -19.11 -5.36
C THR A 10 35.08 -17.93 -4.53
N ALA A 11 35.78 -16.82 -4.55
CA ALA A 11 35.28 -15.58 -4.01
C ALA A 11 33.99 -15.24 -4.75
N ALA A 12 32.87 -15.38 -4.05
CA ALA A 12 31.62 -14.76 -4.49
C ALA A 12 31.90 -13.26 -4.58
N MET A 13 31.92 -12.72 -5.79
CA MET A 13 31.94 -11.29 -6.02
C MET A 13 30.73 -10.72 -5.30
N SER A 14 30.98 -9.98 -4.22
CA SER A 14 29.99 -9.13 -3.59
C SER A 14 29.44 -8.22 -4.69
N GLU A 15 28.22 -8.48 -5.16
CA GLU A 15 27.49 -7.53 -6.00
C GLU A 15 27.41 -6.24 -5.19
N LYS A 16 28.09 -5.21 -5.67
CA LYS A 16 28.07 -3.89 -5.05
C LYS A 16 26.62 -3.40 -5.12
N THR A 17 25.95 -3.40 -4.01
CA THR A 17 24.64 -2.77 -3.83
C THR A 17 24.73 -1.34 -4.39
N GLN A 18 24.08 -1.11 -5.51
CA GLN A 18 24.16 0.18 -6.18
C GLN A 18 23.10 1.11 -5.60
N ARG A 19 23.51 2.27 -5.08
CA ARG A 19 22.60 3.32 -4.62
C ARG A 19 22.50 4.42 -5.66
N ARG A 20 21.31 4.94 -5.87
CA ARG A 20 21.09 6.13 -6.72
C ARG A 20 19.90 6.95 -6.25
N LEU A 21 19.88 8.21 -6.64
CA LEU A 21 18.72 9.08 -6.48
C LEU A 21 17.70 8.76 -7.58
N ALA A 22 16.45 8.54 -7.19
CA ALA A 22 15.36 8.28 -8.13
C ALA A 22 14.04 8.88 -7.62
N ALA A 23 13.18 9.29 -8.54
CA ALA A 23 11.79 9.58 -8.23
C ALA A 23 10.98 8.29 -8.36
N ILE A 24 10.22 7.99 -7.33
CA ILE A 24 9.42 6.77 -7.21
C ILE A 24 7.95 7.14 -7.23
N VAL A 25 7.21 6.46 -8.08
CA VAL A 25 5.76 6.53 -8.17
C VAL A 25 5.18 5.22 -7.69
N SER A 26 4.31 5.29 -6.68
CA SER A 26 3.44 4.19 -6.26
C SER A 26 2.02 4.50 -6.73
N ALA A 27 1.39 3.58 -7.42
CA ALA A 27 0.01 3.71 -7.89
C ALA A 27 -0.79 2.46 -7.57
N ASP A 28 -2.07 2.64 -7.26
CA ASP A 28 -2.97 1.56 -6.88
C ASP A 28 -4.40 1.83 -7.36
N VAL A 29 -5.17 0.78 -7.64
CA VAL A 29 -6.58 0.90 -8.06
C VAL A 29 -7.50 0.90 -6.86
N VAL A 30 -8.27 1.96 -6.73
CA VAL A 30 -9.23 2.11 -5.63
C VAL A 30 -10.34 1.06 -5.73
N GLY A 31 -10.50 0.29 -4.66
CA GLY A 31 -11.55 -0.71 -4.57
C GLY A 31 -11.42 -1.86 -5.56
N TYR A 32 -10.21 -2.24 -5.93
CA TYR A 32 -9.93 -3.34 -6.87
C TYR A 32 -10.63 -4.64 -6.47
N SER A 33 -10.58 -5.03 -5.21
CA SER A 33 -11.27 -6.23 -4.71
C SER A 33 -12.80 -6.16 -4.90
N ARG A 34 -13.40 -4.96 -4.78
CA ARG A 34 -14.82 -4.74 -5.07
C ARG A 34 -15.11 -4.93 -6.56
N LEU A 35 -14.29 -4.36 -7.44
CA LEU A 35 -14.42 -4.51 -8.89
C LEU A 35 -14.32 -5.99 -9.29
N MET A 36 -13.33 -6.70 -8.74
CA MET A 36 -13.16 -8.15 -8.94
C MET A 36 -14.38 -8.95 -8.45
N GLY A 37 -14.96 -8.57 -7.33
CA GLY A 37 -16.16 -9.23 -6.78
C GLY A 37 -17.43 -9.03 -7.63
N VAL A 38 -17.52 -7.93 -8.38
CA VAL A 38 -18.66 -7.63 -9.26
C VAL A 38 -18.51 -8.32 -10.62
N ASP A 39 -17.33 -8.21 -11.25
CA ASP A 39 -17.02 -8.78 -12.56
C ASP A 39 -15.52 -9.05 -12.67
N GLU A 40 -15.10 -10.22 -12.26
CA GLU A 40 -13.68 -10.63 -12.25
C GLU A 40 -13.08 -10.57 -13.66
N THR A 41 -13.75 -11.19 -14.64
CA THR A 41 -13.25 -11.29 -16.00
C THR A 41 -13.18 -9.92 -16.68
N GLY A 42 -14.22 -9.10 -16.51
CA GLY A 42 -14.26 -7.75 -17.06
C GLY A 42 -13.24 -6.83 -16.38
N THR A 43 -13.06 -6.93 -15.07
CA THR A 43 -12.07 -6.16 -14.31
C THR A 43 -10.64 -6.48 -14.74
N LEU A 44 -10.30 -7.77 -14.88
CA LEU A 44 -8.99 -8.19 -15.38
C LEU A 44 -8.75 -7.74 -16.84
N ALA A 45 -9.76 -7.82 -17.69
CA ALA A 45 -9.67 -7.35 -19.09
C ALA A 45 -9.45 -5.83 -19.14
N ALA A 46 -10.21 -5.05 -18.37
CA ALA A 46 -10.08 -3.61 -18.28
C ALA A 46 -8.71 -3.19 -17.71
N MET A 47 -8.22 -3.86 -16.65
CA MET A 47 -6.89 -3.63 -16.08
C MET A 47 -5.79 -3.84 -17.13
N ARG A 48 -5.86 -4.94 -17.89
CA ARG A 48 -4.89 -5.22 -18.98
C ARG A 48 -4.94 -4.15 -20.07
N ALA A 49 -6.13 -3.72 -20.46
CA ALA A 49 -6.32 -2.67 -21.45
C ALA A 49 -5.76 -1.33 -20.96
N HIS A 50 -6.05 -0.92 -19.72
CA HIS A 50 -5.49 0.30 -19.12
C HIS A 50 -3.97 0.26 -19.07
N ARG A 51 -3.39 -0.87 -18.66
CA ARG A 51 -1.92 -1.05 -18.65
C ARG A 51 -1.33 -0.95 -20.06
N ALA A 52 -1.87 -1.69 -21.02
CA ALA A 52 -1.31 -1.77 -22.37
C ALA A 52 -1.49 -0.48 -23.18
N GLU A 53 -2.64 0.19 -23.06
CA GLU A 53 -3.03 1.28 -23.94
C GLU A 53 -2.82 2.68 -23.35
N LEU A 54 -2.68 2.80 -22.03
CA LEU A 54 -2.50 4.08 -21.36
C LEU A 54 -1.27 4.11 -20.46
N TRP A 55 -1.21 3.22 -19.43
CA TRP A 55 -0.19 3.36 -18.39
C TRP A 55 1.21 3.09 -18.92
N ASN A 56 1.46 1.92 -19.51
CA ASN A 56 2.79 1.59 -20.04
C ASN A 56 3.26 2.59 -21.11
N PRO A 57 2.46 2.98 -22.12
CA PRO A 57 2.85 4.01 -23.08
C PRO A 57 3.21 5.35 -22.45
N LYS A 58 2.46 5.79 -21.41
CA LYS A 58 2.77 7.03 -20.71
C LYS A 58 4.03 6.89 -19.85
N ILE A 59 4.19 5.79 -19.13
CA ILE A 59 5.39 5.52 -18.34
C ILE A 59 6.63 5.57 -19.25
N GLU A 60 6.62 4.86 -20.39
CA GLU A 60 7.72 4.83 -21.36
C GLU A 60 7.96 6.21 -22.00
N GLN A 61 6.91 6.93 -22.37
CA GLN A 61 6.98 8.28 -22.97
C GLN A 61 7.77 9.24 -22.09
N TYR A 62 7.63 9.12 -20.76
CA TYR A 62 8.30 9.97 -19.78
C TYR A 62 9.58 9.32 -19.19
N GLY A 63 10.05 8.22 -19.80
CA GLY A 63 11.31 7.56 -19.41
C GLY A 63 11.22 6.84 -18.07
N GLY A 64 10.03 6.39 -17.68
CA GLY A 64 9.82 5.57 -16.50
C GLY A 64 10.10 4.10 -16.73
N ARG A 65 10.40 3.38 -15.66
CA ARG A 65 10.58 1.93 -15.63
C ARG A 65 9.68 1.33 -14.55
N VAL A 66 8.82 0.39 -14.92
CA VAL A 66 8.07 -0.41 -13.94
C VAL A 66 9.05 -1.35 -13.24
N VAL A 67 9.15 -1.24 -11.93
CA VAL A 67 10.08 -2.01 -11.09
C VAL A 67 9.39 -2.99 -10.17
N GLY A 68 8.08 -2.91 -10.04
CA GLY A 68 7.30 -3.86 -9.27
C GLY A 68 5.82 -3.81 -9.64
N THR A 69 5.18 -4.98 -9.58
CA THR A 69 3.73 -5.12 -9.72
C THR A 69 3.23 -6.11 -8.68
N ALA A 70 2.27 -5.69 -7.87
CA ALA A 70 1.62 -6.57 -6.90
C ALA A 70 0.09 -6.40 -7.07
N GLY A 71 -0.54 -7.37 -7.75
CA GLY A 71 -1.96 -7.29 -8.07
C GLY A 71 -2.29 -6.09 -8.94
N ASP A 72 -3.02 -5.13 -8.38
CA ASP A 72 -3.43 -3.87 -8.97
C ASP A 72 -2.43 -2.72 -8.76
N SER A 73 -1.47 -2.90 -7.87
CA SER A 73 -0.46 -1.89 -7.55
C SER A 73 0.69 -1.88 -8.58
N LEU A 74 1.22 -0.69 -8.83
CA LEU A 74 2.41 -0.45 -9.66
C LEU A 74 3.44 0.36 -8.88
N LEU A 75 4.69 -0.08 -8.98
CA LEU A 75 5.85 0.68 -8.52
C LEU A 75 6.68 1.06 -9.74
N ILE A 76 6.92 2.36 -9.93
CA ILE A 76 7.56 2.89 -11.12
C ILE A 76 8.70 3.81 -10.68
N GLU A 77 9.80 3.72 -11.38
CA GLU A 77 10.99 4.51 -11.18
C GLU A 77 11.21 5.49 -12.32
N TYR A 78 11.62 6.72 -11.99
CA TYR A 78 12.00 7.76 -12.93
C TYR A 78 13.33 8.40 -12.51
N ALA A 79 14.13 8.80 -13.49
CA ALA A 79 15.34 9.56 -13.25
C ALA A 79 15.07 11.04 -12.89
N SER A 80 13.85 11.54 -13.11
CA SER A 80 13.46 12.94 -12.93
C SER A 80 12.12 13.06 -12.18
N ALA A 81 12.08 13.94 -11.18
CA ALA A 81 10.85 14.29 -10.47
C ALA A 81 9.79 14.90 -11.42
N VAL A 82 10.23 15.73 -12.36
CA VAL A 82 9.34 16.35 -13.36
C VAL A 82 8.69 15.25 -14.21
N ALA A 83 9.48 14.33 -14.76
CA ALA A 83 8.98 13.23 -15.58
C ALA A 83 8.00 12.32 -14.80
N ALA A 84 8.29 12.03 -13.53
CA ALA A 84 7.41 11.24 -12.66
C ALA A 84 6.04 11.89 -12.49
N VAL A 85 6.02 13.20 -12.24
CA VAL A 85 4.77 13.96 -12.05
C VAL A 85 4.03 14.12 -13.37
N GLU A 86 4.71 14.46 -14.48
CA GLU A 86 4.07 14.57 -15.81
C GLU A 86 3.41 13.26 -16.25
N SER A 87 4.11 12.15 -16.07
CA SER A 87 3.58 10.82 -16.35
C SER A 87 2.33 10.52 -15.50
N SER A 88 2.39 10.80 -14.20
CA SER A 88 1.28 10.60 -13.27
C SER A 88 0.06 11.46 -13.63
N VAL A 89 0.27 12.73 -13.97
CA VAL A 89 -0.79 13.64 -14.44
C VAL A 89 -1.41 13.12 -15.76
N ALA A 90 -0.57 12.69 -16.71
CA ALA A 90 -1.05 12.18 -17.99
C ALA A 90 -1.87 10.89 -17.83
N VAL A 91 -1.45 10.00 -16.93
CA VAL A 91 -2.21 8.78 -16.60
C VAL A 91 -3.55 9.12 -15.95
N GLN A 92 -3.57 9.99 -14.94
CA GLN A 92 -4.83 10.38 -14.28
C GLN A 92 -5.81 11.06 -15.22
N ARG A 93 -5.35 11.98 -16.06
CA ARG A 93 -6.21 12.63 -17.09
C ARG A 93 -6.77 11.60 -18.08
N GLY A 94 -5.94 10.67 -18.56
CA GLY A 94 -6.39 9.60 -19.45
C GLY A 94 -7.38 8.63 -18.77
N MET A 95 -7.26 8.41 -17.45
CA MET A 95 -8.24 7.62 -16.69
C MET A 95 -9.59 8.35 -16.57
N VAL A 96 -9.59 9.67 -16.38
CA VAL A 96 -10.84 10.48 -16.41
C VAL A 96 -11.56 10.29 -17.75
N GLU A 97 -10.85 10.40 -18.86
CA GLU A 97 -11.43 10.21 -20.21
C GLU A 97 -11.98 8.79 -20.40
N ARG A 98 -11.25 7.77 -19.97
CA ARG A 98 -11.66 6.36 -20.09
C ARG A 98 -12.84 5.98 -19.19
N ASN A 99 -13.02 6.68 -18.09
CA ASN A 99 -14.11 6.46 -17.16
C ASN A 99 -15.36 7.29 -17.48
N ALA A 100 -15.32 8.25 -18.43
CA ALA A 100 -16.37 9.23 -18.65
C ALA A 100 -17.75 8.60 -18.94
N ASP A 101 -17.77 7.56 -19.79
CA ASP A 101 -18.99 6.88 -20.22
C ASP A 101 -19.28 5.60 -19.41
N LEU A 102 -18.49 5.30 -18.36
CA LEU A 102 -18.68 4.10 -17.55
C LEU A 102 -19.55 4.39 -16.32
N PRO A 103 -20.44 3.46 -15.94
CA PRO A 103 -21.13 3.54 -14.66
C PRO A 103 -20.13 3.44 -13.50
N ASP A 104 -20.46 4.05 -12.38
CA ASP A 104 -19.55 4.20 -11.23
C ASP A 104 -19.00 2.84 -10.72
N GLU A 105 -19.81 1.77 -10.81
CA GLU A 105 -19.42 0.42 -10.39
C GLU A 105 -18.30 -0.19 -11.24
N ARG A 106 -18.08 0.32 -12.45
CA ARG A 106 -17.07 -0.17 -13.42
C ARG A 106 -15.88 0.77 -13.57
N ARG A 107 -15.95 1.98 -13.00
CA ARG A 107 -14.84 2.92 -13.07
C ARG A 107 -13.63 2.42 -12.30
N MET A 108 -12.48 2.47 -12.97
CA MET A 108 -11.19 2.26 -12.32
C MET A 108 -10.57 3.61 -11.98
N LEU A 109 -10.43 3.88 -10.70
CA LEU A 109 -9.84 5.12 -10.19
C LEU A 109 -8.50 4.79 -9.53
N LEU A 110 -7.51 5.65 -9.71
CA LEU A 110 -6.18 5.46 -9.14
C LEU A 110 -5.93 6.38 -7.98
N ARG A 111 -5.12 5.93 -7.03
CA ARG A 111 -4.38 6.78 -6.10
C ARG A 111 -2.91 6.73 -6.48
N ILE A 112 -2.26 7.87 -6.51
CA ILE A 112 -0.84 7.97 -6.88
C ILE A 112 -0.08 8.70 -5.78
N GLY A 113 1.06 8.14 -5.37
CA GLY A 113 2.02 8.79 -4.48
C GLY A 113 3.36 8.95 -5.17
N VAL A 114 3.98 10.14 -5.06
CA VAL A 114 5.28 10.42 -5.68
C VAL A 114 6.27 10.95 -4.66
N ASN A 115 7.44 10.32 -4.59
CA ASN A 115 8.53 10.77 -3.75
C ASN A 115 9.88 10.66 -4.47
N ILE A 116 10.88 11.40 -4.01
CA ILE A 116 12.26 11.33 -4.52
C ILE A 116 13.23 11.08 -3.37
N GLY A 117 14.17 10.19 -3.59
CA GLY A 117 15.20 9.86 -2.60
C GLY A 117 16.16 8.80 -3.09
N GLU A 118 17.06 8.41 -2.20
CA GLU A 118 18.01 7.34 -2.46
C GLU A 118 17.31 5.98 -2.48
N VAL A 119 17.58 5.20 -3.50
CA VAL A 119 17.12 3.81 -3.62
C VAL A 119 18.31 2.87 -3.73
N VAL A 120 18.12 1.66 -3.23
CA VAL A 120 19.04 0.55 -3.34
C VAL A 120 18.54 -0.36 -4.44
N ILE A 121 19.39 -0.73 -5.39
CA ILE A 121 19.07 -1.61 -6.50
C ILE A 121 19.63 -2.99 -6.17
N ASP A 122 18.79 -4.01 -6.26
CA ASP A 122 19.15 -5.41 -6.15
C ASP A 122 18.47 -6.18 -7.30
N GLY A 123 19.25 -6.48 -8.35
CA GLY A 123 18.71 -7.01 -9.59
C GLY A 123 17.74 -6.05 -10.29
N ASP A 124 16.50 -6.48 -10.47
CA ASP A 124 15.42 -5.68 -11.05
C ASP A 124 14.58 -4.93 -9.99
N ASP A 125 14.78 -5.25 -8.71
CA ASP A 125 14.05 -4.67 -7.59
C ASP A 125 14.71 -3.41 -7.04
N ILE A 126 13.90 -2.57 -6.38
CA ILE A 126 14.35 -1.37 -5.69
C ILE A 126 13.85 -1.34 -4.25
N PHE A 127 14.74 -0.94 -3.34
CA PHE A 127 14.48 -0.84 -1.91
C PHE A 127 14.86 0.51 -1.35
N GLY A 128 14.30 0.88 -0.22
CA GLY A 128 14.67 2.07 0.54
C GLY A 128 13.49 2.87 1.07
N ASP A 129 13.76 3.80 1.98
CA ASP A 129 12.75 4.66 2.60
C ASP A 129 11.98 5.48 1.56
N CYS A 130 12.65 5.83 0.46
CA CYS A 130 12.01 6.54 -0.66
C CYS A 130 10.80 5.79 -1.22
N VAL A 131 10.90 4.46 -1.36
CA VAL A 131 9.81 3.59 -1.84
C VAL A 131 8.67 3.57 -0.83
N ASN A 132 9.00 3.43 0.45
CA ASN A 132 8.04 3.41 1.53
C ASN A 132 7.25 4.73 1.62
N VAL A 133 7.93 5.87 1.47
CA VAL A 133 7.26 7.20 1.45
C VAL A 133 6.31 7.30 0.27
N ALA A 134 6.73 6.90 -0.94
CA ALA A 134 5.86 6.93 -2.13
C ALA A 134 4.58 6.09 -1.92
N ALA A 135 4.71 4.88 -1.35
CA ALA A 135 3.55 4.04 -1.02
C ALA A 135 2.62 4.67 0.04
N ARG A 136 3.18 5.38 1.02
CA ARG A 136 2.38 6.10 2.03
C ARG A 136 1.65 7.30 1.44
N LEU A 137 2.32 8.07 0.59
CA LEU A 137 1.71 9.18 -0.13
C LEU A 137 0.56 8.69 -1.03
N GLN A 138 0.73 7.53 -1.67
CA GLN A 138 -0.33 6.89 -2.44
C GLN A 138 -1.54 6.55 -1.58
N ALA A 139 -1.33 6.00 -0.38
CA ALA A 139 -2.41 5.60 0.51
C ALA A 139 -3.29 6.78 0.99
N ILE A 140 -2.69 7.97 1.16
CA ILE A 140 -3.38 9.19 1.58
C ILE A 140 -3.85 10.08 0.41
N ALA A 141 -3.52 9.71 -0.84
CA ALA A 141 -3.94 10.46 -2.01
C ALA A 141 -5.46 10.40 -2.21
N ASP A 142 -6.03 11.49 -2.70
CA ASP A 142 -7.43 11.53 -3.09
C ASP A 142 -7.73 10.52 -4.20
N ILE A 143 -8.95 10.02 -4.23
CA ILE A 143 -9.40 9.10 -5.28
C ILE A 143 -9.36 9.82 -6.63
N GLY A 144 -8.62 9.25 -7.59
CA GLY A 144 -8.38 9.88 -8.89
C GLY A 144 -7.32 10.99 -8.85
N GLY A 145 -6.68 11.20 -7.70
CA GLY A 145 -5.69 12.24 -7.45
C GLY A 145 -4.26 11.71 -7.28
N MET A 146 -3.39 12.63 -6.85
CA MET A 146 -1.98 12.36 -6.58
C MET A 146 -1.53 13.15 -5.36
N SER A 147 -0.75 12.50 -4.48
CA SER A 147 0.00 13.15 -3.39
C SER A 147 1.48 13.10 -3.67
N ILE A 148 2.17 14.21 -3.49
CA ILE A 148 3.62 14.31 -3.70
C ILE A 148 4.31 14.81 -2.42
N SER A 149 5.56 14.42 -2.22
CA SER A 149 6.37 14.97 -1.12
C SER A 149 6.81 16.42 -1.39
N GLY A 150 7.11 17.18 -0.34
CA GLY A 150 7.69 18.52 -0.44
C GLY A 150 8.92 18.57 -1.32
N ASN A 151 9.80 17.56 -1.25
CA ASN A 151 10.98 17.45 -2.10
C ASN A 151 10.63 17.34 -3.60
N ILE A 152 9.56 16.65 -3.94
CA ILE A 152 9.03 16.61 -5.31
C ILE A 152 8.46 17.97 -5.69
N HIS A 153 7.64 18.57 -4.81
CA HIS A 153 7.02 19.86 -5.06
C HIS A 153 8.06 20.96 -5.35
N GLU A 154 9.13 21.02 -4.59
CA GLU A 154 10.24 21.97 -4.82
C GLU A 154 10.90 21.77 -6.19
N GLN A 155 11.07 20.51 -6.63
CA GLN A 155 11.72 20.21 -7.90
C GLN A 155 10.83 20.47 -9.12
N VAL A 156 9.50 20.37 -8.98
CA VAL A 156 8.56 20.58 -10.09
C VAL A 156 8.03 22.02 -10.15
N GLY A 157 8.21 22.81 -9.09
CA GLY A 157 7.72 24.18 -8.99
C GLY A 157 8.11 25.04 -10.18
N GLY A 158 7.12 25.64 -10.83
CA GLY A 158 7.29 26.50 -12.01
C GLY A 158 7.69 25.80 -13.32
N LYS A 159 7.81 24.47 -13.32
CA LYS A 159 8.18 23.67 -14.50
C LYS A 159 6.96 22.97 -15.14
N LEU A 160 5.89 22.83 -14.40
CA LEU A 160 4.68 22.13 -14.83
C LEU A 160 3.48 23.06 -14.74
N ASP A 161 2.56 22.92 -15.69
CA ASP A 161 1.26 23.61 -15.66
C ASP A 161 0.24 22.79 -14.86
N VAL A 162 0.56 22.60 -13.57
CA VAL A 162 -0.30 21.95 -12.58
C VAL A 162 -0.20 22.69 -11.26
N VAL A 163 -1.35 22.84 -10.59
CA VAL A 163 -1.43 23.51 -9.30
C VAL A 163 -1.62 22.47 -8.22
N PHE A 164 -0.72 22.46 -7.25
CA PHE A 164 -0.81 21.64 -6.06
C PHE A 164 -1.37 22.43 -4.89
N SER A 165 -2.22 21.81 -4.09
CA SER A 165 -2.66 22.32 -2.79
C SER A 165 -1.75 21.81 -1.69
N ASP A 166 -1.43 22.68 -0.73
CA ASP A 166 -0.69 22.30 0.47
C ASP A 166 -1.59 21.51 1.41
N ASP A 167 -1.17 20.32 1.82
CA ASP A 167 -1.91 19.44 2.72
C ASP A 167 -1.23 19.31 4.10
N GLY A 168 -0.12 20.03 4.32
CA GLY A 168 0.61 20.06 5.57
C GLY A 168 1.59 18.93 5.78
N GLU A 169 1.95 18.70 7.06
CA GLU A 169 2.95 17.70 7.44
C GLU A 169 2.32 16.42 7.96
N TYR A 170 2.77 15.30 7.44
CA TYR A 170 2.34 13.96 7.83
C TYR A 170 3.46 13.20 8.51
N GLN A 171 3.20 12.68 9.71
CA GLN A 171 4.11 11.75 10.36
C GLN A 171 4.00 10.39 9.67
N VAL A 172 5.05 10.01 8.96
CA VAL A 172 5.11 8.73 8.25
C VAL A 172 5.80 7.70 9.14
N LYS A 173 5.16 6.54 9.34
CA LYS A 173 5.69 5.47 10.20
C LYS A 173 7.08 5.03 9.75
N ASN A 174 8.00 4.88 10.70
CA ASN A 174 9.42 4.53 10.50
C ASN A 174 10.23 5.57 9.70
N ILE A 175 9.77 6.82 9.65
CA ILE A 175 10.53 7.93 9.10
C ILE A 175 10.61 8.99 10.19
N ASP A 176 11.85 9.32 10.60
CA ASP A 176 12.11 10.19 11.77
C ASP A 176 11.62 11.64 11.56
N ARG A 177 11.37 12.04 10.33
CA ARG A 177 10.95 13.40 9.99
C ARG A 177 9.58 13.38 9.34
N PRO A 178 8.69 14.32 9.71
CA PRO A 178 7.44 14.51 8.99
C PRO A 178 7.68 14.76 7.50
N VAL A 179 6.79 14.27 6.67
CA VAL A 179 6.80 14.51 5.23
C VAL A 179 5.77 15.57 4.92
N HIS A 180 6.21 16.68 4.35
CA HIS A 180 5.29 17.70 3.84
C HIS A 180 4.61 17.18 2.57
N VAL A 181 3.29 17.27 2.51
CA VAL A 181 2.45 16.67 1.46
C VAL A 181 1.76 17.73 0.65
N TRP A 182 1.77 17.55 -0.66
CA TRP A 182 1.05 18.37 -1.61
C TRP A 182 0.12 17.50 -2.44
N ARG A 183 -1.11 17.97 -2.69
CA ARG A 183 -2.13 17.22 -3.43
C ARG A 183 -2.45 17.86 -4.78
N TRP A 184 -2.80 16.99 -5.71
CA TRP A 184 -3.32 17.38 -7.01
C TRP A 184 -4.43 16.42 -7.47
N SER A 185 -5.47 16.97 -8.12
CA SER A 185 -6.54 16.18 -8.74
C SER A 185 -6.91 16.80 -10.10
N PRO A 186 -7.21 15.99 -11.13
CA PRO A 186 -7.59 16.47 -12.45
C PRO A 186 -8.94 17.24 -12.47
N THR A 187 -9.77 17.02 -11.44
CA THR A 187 -11.11 17.63 -11.31
C THR A 187 -11.15 18.81 -10.33
N ALA A 188 -10.05 19.12 -9.64
CA ALA A 188 -9.98 20.27 -8.78
C ALA A 188 -9.98 21.55 -9.63
N GLN A 189 -11.17 22.14 -9.81
CA GLN A 189 -11.26 23.55 -10.19
C GLN A 189 -10.73 24.35 -9.02
N VAL A 190 -9.76 25.21 -9.28
CA VAL A 190 -9.28 26.22 -8.31
C VAL A 190 -10.44 27.16 -8.02
N THR A 191 -11.25 26.86 -7.02
CA THR A 191 -12.02 27.89 -6.34
C THR A 191 -11.04 28.61 -5.42
N ALA A 192 -10.72 29.84 -5.80
CA ALA A 192 -9.90 30.76 -5.01
C ALA A 192 -10.70 31.21 -3.80
N ASP A 193 -10.98 30.32 -2.88
CA ASP A 193 -11.38 30.61 -1.52
C ASP A 193 -11.09 29.39 -0.66
N GLY A 194 -10.13 29.57 0.24
CA GLY A 194 -9.66 28.56 1.16
C GLY A 194 -10.72 28.17 2.21
N THR A 195 -11.64 27.32 1.84
CA THR A 195 -12.49 26.58 2.77
C THR A 195 -12.27 25.11 2.55
N ALA A 196 -11.59 24.51 3.51
CA ALA A 196 -11.43 23.08 3.64
C ALA A 196 -12.76 22.34 3.43
N ALA A 197 -12.77 21.41 2.49
CA ALA A 197 -13.85 20.45 2.39
C ALA A 197 -13.87 19.64 3.69
N SER A 198 -15.07 19.54 4.26
CA SER A 198 -15.40 18.97 5.56
C SER A 198 -14.70 17.65 5.86
N ASP A 199 -14.09 17.64 7.03
CA ASP A 199 -13.60 16.51 7.81
C ASP A 199 -14.80 15.65 8.30
N GLN A 200 -15.53 15.04 7.37
CA GLN A 200 -16.49 14.00 7.71
C GLN A 200 -15.93 12.67 7.20
N PRO A 201 -15.73 11.70 8.10
CA PRO A 201 -15.39 10.35 7.68
C PRO A 201 -16.44 9.86 6.68
N PRO A 202 -16.04 9.08 5.64
CA PRO A 202 -16.99 8.54 4.68
C PRO A 202 -18.06 7.73 5.42
N PRO A 203 -19.33 7.83 5.03
CA PRO A 203 -20.40 7.04 5.65
C PRO A 203 -20.04 5.56 5.53
N LEU A 204 -20.25 4.84 6.64
CA LEU A 204 -20.03 3.38 6.71
C LEU A 204 -20.78 2.70 5.55
N PRO A 205 -20.13 1.83 4.79
CA PRO A 205 -20.79 1.11 3.71
C PRO A 205 -21.94 0.24 4.27
N ASP A 206 -23.02 0.10 3.53
CA ASP A 206 -24.16 -0.79 3.88
C ASP A 206 -23.75 -2.28 4.00
N LYS A 207 -22.55 -2.65 3.53
CA LYS A 207 -21.96 -3.99 3.66
C LYS A 207 -21.12 -4.09 4.95
N PRO A 208 -21.15 -5.27 5.62
CA PRO A 208 -20.22 -5.52 6.71
C PRO A 208 -18.78 -5.28 6.27
N SER A 209 -18.06 -4.47 7.02
CA SER A 209 -16.67 -4.08 6.70
C SER A 209 -15.74 -4.48 7.84
N ILE A 210 -14.57 -5.03 7.50
CA ILE A 210 -13.59 -5.54 8.46
C ILE A 210 -12.17 -5.08 8.13
N ALA A 211 -11.44 -4.69 9.16
CA ALA A 211 -9.99 -4.55 9.13
C ALA A 211 -9.36 -5.67 9.96
N VAL A 212 -8.32 -6.30 9.42
CA VAL A 212 -7.48 -7.26 10.15
C VAL A 212 -6.19 -6.54 10.53
N LEU A 213 -5.97 -6.32 11.81
CA LEU A 213 -4.75 -5.69 12.30
C LEU A 213 -3.58 -6.67 12.29
N PRO A 214 -2.33 -6.18 12.19
CA PRO A 214 -1.16 -7.01 12.41
C PRO A 214 -1.24 -7.68 13.78
N PHE A 215 -0.94 -8.98 13.84
CA PHE A 215 -0.95 -9.70 15.11
C PHE A 215 0.28 -9.33 15.94
N ASP A 216 0.09 -9.12 17.22
CA ASP A 216 1.18 -8.80 18.14
C ASP A 216 2.06 -10.02 18.39
N ASN A 217 3.37 -9.85 18.18
CA ASN A 217 4.35 -10.85 18.56
C ASN A 217 4.68 -10.77 20.06
N MET A 218 4.11 -11.67 20.85
CA MET A 218 4.33 -11.77 22.29
C MET A 218 5.44 -12.75 22.69
N SER A 219 6.25 -13.23 21.72
CA SER A 219 7.27 -14.26 21.94
C SER A 219 8.62 -13.69 22.41
N GLY A 220 8.89 -12.41 22.13
CA GLY A 220 10.22 -11.81 22.30
C GLY A 220 11.26 -12.28 21.26
N ASP A 221 10.87 -13.10 20.29
CA ASP A 221 11.69 -13.62 19.19
C ASP A 221 11.37 -12.83 17.91
N PRO A 222 12.30 -12.03 17.35
CA PRO A 222 12.05 -11.23 16.15
C PRO A 222 11.65 -12.05 14.90
N GLU A 223 12.08 -13.30 14.81
CA GLU A 223 11.71 -14.18 13.69
C GLU A 223 10.21 -14.50 13.67
N GLN A 224 9.54 -14.43 14.82
CA GLN A 224 8.09 -14.64 14.91
C GLN A 224 7.27 -13.42 14.44
N GLU A 225 7.90 -12.29 14.21
CA GLU A 225 7.26 -11.10 13.64
C GLU A 225 6.77 -11.35 12.21
N PHE A 226 7.60 -12.00 11.39
CA PHE A 226 7.22 -12.38 10.03
C PHE A 226 6.07 -13.38 10.00
N PHE A 227 6.04 -14.29 10.97
CA PHE A 227 4.95 -15.25 11.09
C PHE A 227 3.63 -14.58 11.50
N ALA A 228 3.67 -13.66 12.46
CA ALA A 228 2.51 -12.91 12.91
C ALA A 228 1.94 -12.02 11.77
N ASP A 229 2.82 -11.39 11.00
CA ASP A 229 2.45 -10.59 9.82
C ASP A 229 1.85 -11.45 8.70
N GLY A 230 2.46 -12.60 8.40
CA GLY A 230 1.98 -13.55 7.40
C GLY A 230 0.58 -14.08 7.73
N MET A 231 0.33 -14.41 8.99
CA MET A 231 -0.99 -14.85 9.45
C MET A 231 -2.08 -13.79 9.23
N ALA A 232 -1.80 -12.53 9.55
CA ALA A 232 -2.75 -11.45 9.28
C ALA A 232 -3.01 -11.28 7.77
N GLU A 233 -1.98 -11.45 6.93
CA GLU A 233 -2.08 -11.40 5.46
C GLU A 233 -2.92 -12.55 4.89
N ASP A 234 -2.72 -13.78 5.40
CA ASP A 234 -3.49 -14.96 5.00
C ASP A 234 -4.98 -14.80 5.38
N ILE A 235 -5.26 -14.27 6.56
CA ILE A 235 -6.62 -13.96 7.00
C ILE A 235 -7.27 -12.89 6.11
N ILE A 236 -6.55 -11.80 5.77
CA ILE A 236 -7.03 -10.78 4.84
C ILE A 236 -7.37 -11.42 3.49
N THR A 237 -6.47 -12.27 2.97
CA THR A 237 -6.66 -12.96 1.70
C THR A 237 -7.85 -13.92 1.75
N GLY A 238 -7.98 -14.69 2.82
CA GLY A 238 -9.10 -15.61 3.04
C GLY A 238 -10.45 -14.88 3.12
N LEU A 239 -10.52 -13.83 3.93
CA LEU A 239 -11.74 -13.01 4.08
C LEU A 239 -12.12 -12.26 2.80
N SER A 240 -11.15 -11.85 1.98
CA SER A 240 -11.40 -11.15 0.71
C SER A 240 -12.11 -12.00 -0.34
N ARG A 241 -12.15 -13.33 -0.14
CA ARG A 241 -12.93 -14.26 -1.00
C ARG A 241 -14.44 -14.17 -0.77
N PHE A 242 -14.86 -13.58 0.35
CA PHE A 242 -16.28 -13.40 0.65
C PHE A 242 -16.79 -12.07 0.07
N GLY A 243 -17.43 -12.08 -1.10
CA GLY A 243 -17.92 -10.89 -1.81
C GLY A 243 -18.98 -10.06 -1.04
N SER A 244 -19.55 -10.59 0.04
CA SER A 244 -20.47 -9.87 0.95
C SER A 244 -19.75 -9.08 2.06
N LEU A 245 -18.43 -9.24 2.21
CA LEU A 245 -17.61 -8.60 3.24
C LEU A 245 -16.64 -7.61 2.58
N LEU A 246 -16.61 -6.38 3.07
CA LEU A 246 -15.61 -5.40 2.67
C LEU A 246 -14.36 -5.61 3.57
N VAL A 247 -13.27 -6.08 2.99
CA VAL A 247 -12.03 -6.31 3.73
C VAL A 247 -11.03 -5.20 3.40
N ILE A 248 -10.50 -4.55 4.44
CA ILE A 248 -9.50 -3.49 4.28
C ILE A 248 -8.17 -4.09 3.80
N ALA A 249 -7.56 -3.42 2.84
CA ALA A 249 -6.26 -3.83 2.30
C ALA A 249 -5.19 -3.89 3.39
N ARG A 250 -4.28 -4.88 3.27
CA ARG A 250 -3.17 -5.13 4.21
C ARG A 250 -2.43 -3.85 4.59
N ASN A 251 -2.01 -3.06 3.61
CA ASN A 251 -1.20 -1.86 3.86
C ASN A 251 -1.91 -0.84 4.76
N SER A 252 -3.22 -0.66 4.60
CA SER A 252 -4.01 0.24 5.44
C SER A 252 -4.13 -0.28 6.87
N SER A 253 -4.39 -1.57 7.07
CA SER A 253 -4.44 -2.19 8.41
C SER A 253 -3.06 -2.18 9.08
N PHE A 254 -2.00 -2.45 8.33
CA PHE A 254 -0.62 -2.51 8.83
C PHE A 254 -0.04 -1.13 9.17
N SER A 255 -0.69 -0.03 8.75
CA SER A 255 -0.29 1.32 9.20
C SER A 255 -0.43 1.51 10.72
N PHE A 256 -1.25 0.71 11.36
CA PHE A 256 -1.46 0.71 12.82
C PHE A 256 -0.54 -0.23 13.60
N LYS A 257 0.37 -0.94 12.93
CA LYS A 257 1.30 -1.89 13.58
C LYS A 257 2.15 -1.22 14.65
N GLY A 258 2.15 -1.81 15.86
CA GLY A 258 2.94 -1.33 16.99
C GLY A 258 2.45 -0.02 17.61
N GLN A 259 1.25 0.43 17.27
CA GLN A 259 0.60 1.58 17.89
C GLN A 259 -0.37 1.09 18.97
N SER A 260 -0.32 1.68 20.16
CA SER A 260 -1.32 1.45 21.22
C SER A 260 -2.49 2.39 20.98
N ILE A 261 -3.36 2.07 20.02
CA ILE A 261 -4.52 2.89 19.64
C ILE A 261 -5.78 2.12 20.02
N ASP A 262 -6.81 2.87 20.44
CA ASP A 262 -8.15 2.32 20.65
C ASP A 262 -8.71 1.74 19.35
N VAL A 263 -9.25 0.54 19.41
CA VAL A 263 -9.84 -0.17 18.26
C VAL A 263 -10.93 0.65 17.59
N THR A 264 -11.68 1.43 18.36
CA THR A 264 -12.72 2.33 17.84
C THR A 264 -12.11 3.42 16.95
N ALA A 265 -11.01 4.04 17.39
CA ALA A 265 -10.30 5.04 16.60
C ALA A 265 -9.67 4.45 15.32
N VAL A 266 -9.19 3.21 15.39
CA VAL A 266 -8.70 2.49 14.20
C VAL A 266 -9.83 2.24 13.20
N ALA A 267 -10.99 1.82 13.70
CA ALA A 267 -12.17 1.54 12.87
C ALA A 267 -12.70 2.81 12.19
N GLU A 268 -12.74 3.93 12.90
CA GLU A 268 -13.10 5.24 12.34
C GLU A 268 -12.12 5.65 11.25
N ALA A 269 -10.82 5.55 11.49
CA ALA A 269 -9.78 5.94 10.53
C ALA A 269 -9.79 5.06 9.27
N LEU A 270 -10.18 3.79 9.37
CA LEU A 270 -10.28 2.85 8.27
C LEU A 270 -11.68 2.78 7.62
N GLY A 271 -12.69 3.41 8.22
CA GLY A 271 -14.08 3.37 7.77
C GLY A 271 -14.68 1.95 7.84
N VAL A 272 -14.41 1.21 8.92
CA VAL A 272 -14.88 -0.17 9.08
C VAL A 272 -15.73 -0.34 10.33
N ARG A 273 -16.65 -1.30 10.27
CA ARG A 273 -17.47 -1.67 11.42
C ARG A 273 -16.79 -2.69 12.32
N TYR A 274 -16.04 -3.63 11.74
CA TYR A 274 -15.43 -4.72 12.49
C TYR A 274 -13.91 -4.63 12.43
N VAL A 275 -13.27 -4.99 13.54
CA VAL A 275 -11.81 -5.09 13.62
C VAL A 275 -11.45 -6.46 14.17
N LEU A 276 -10.58 -7.17 13.46
CA LEU A 276 -9.94 -8.39 13.93
C LEU A 276 -8.53 -8.04 14.41
N GLU A 277 -8.25 -8.30 15.65
CA GLU A 277 -6.91 -8.20 16.24
C GLU A 277 -6.48 -9.54 16.84
N GLY A 278 -5.21 -9.70 17.08
CA GLY A 278 -4.71 -10.93 17.67
C GLY A 278 -3.27 -10.87 18.12
N SER A 279 -2.81 -11.97 18.68
CA SER A 279 -1.43 -12.12 19.12
C SER A 279 -0.90 -13.52 18.84
N VAL A 280 0.42 -13.58 18.63
CA VAL A 280 1.16 -14.84 18.46
C VAL A 280 2.19 -14.96 19.57
N ARG A 281 2.24 -16.11 20.22
CA ARG A 281 3.22 -16.42 21.27
C ARG A 281 3.82 -17.79 21.06
N LYS A 282 5.13 -17.85 20.87
CA LYS A 282 5.89 -19.09 20.81
C LYS A 282 6.46 -19.42 22.21
N GLY A 283 6.31 -20.67 22.62
CA GLY A 283 6.89 -21.20 23.86
C GLY A 283 7.44 -22.62 23.63
N GLY A 284 8.74 -22.74 23.39
CA GLY A 284 9.36 -23.99 22.99
C GLY A 284 8.87 -24.48 21.63
N GLU A 285 8.35 -25.70 21.55
CA GLU A 285 7.78 -26.30 20.33
C GLU A 285 6.29 -26.00 20.14
N ARG A 286 5.71 -25.13 20.95
CA ARG A 286 4.29 -24.75 20.86
C ARG A 286 4.11 -23.31 20.43
N ILE A 287 3.14 -23.11 19.57
CA ILE A 287 2.65 -21.80 19.17
C ILE A 287 1.23 -21.62 19.72
N ARG A 288 0.99 -20.44 20.24
CA ARG A 288 -0.35 -19.99 20.65
C ARG A 288 -0.73 -18.79 19.81
N VAL A 289 -1.88 -18.87 19.18
CA VAL A 289 -2.51 -17.77 18.45
C VAL A 289 -3.80 -17.41 19.15
N THR A 290 -4.01 -16.11 19.39
CA THR A 290 -5.27 -15.59 19.92
C THR A 290 -5.83 -14.63 18.89
N GLY A 291 -7.12 -14.75 18.55
CA GLY A 291 -7.84 -13.83 17.68
C GLY A 291 -9.07 -13.29 18.38
N GLN A 292 -9.42 -12.02 18.14
CA GLN A 292 -10.57 -11.34 18.69
C GLN A 292 -11.21 -10.47 17.61
N LEU A 293 -12.53 -10.65 17.42
CA LEU A 293 -13.34 -9.81 16.52
C LEU A 293 -14.17 -8.83 17.36
N ILE A 294 -14.03 -7.56 17.07
CA ILE A 294 -14.62 -6.46 17.82
C ILE A 294 -15.59 -5.70 16.90
N ASP A 295 -16.79 -5.42 17.40
CA ASP A 295 -17.70 -4.44 16.79
C ASP A 295 -17.28 -3.04 17.27
N ALA A 296 -16.77 -2.22 16.35
CA ALA A 296 -16.22 -0.92 16.68
C ALA A 296 -17.28 0.14 17.05
N GLU A 297 -18.55 -0.06 16.65
CA GLU A 297 -19.65 0.82 17.07
C GLU A 297 -19.95 0.68 18.56
N THR A 298 -19.82 -0.54 19.09
CA THR A 298 -20.17 -0.84 20.48
C THR A 298 -18.96 -1.06 21.39
N GLY A 299 -17.78 -1.28 20.81
CA GLY A 299 -16.57 -1.68 21.51
C GLY A 299 -16.62 -3.11 22.08
N ASN A 300 -17.63 -3.90 21.71
CA ASN A 300 -17.85 -5.24 22.26
C ASN A 300 -17.15 -6.32 21.43
N HIS A 301 -16.55 -7.30 22.11
CA HIS A 301 -16.05 -8.50 21.45
C HIS A 301 -17.22 -9.35 20.96
N ILE A 302 -17.27 -9.62 19.65
CA ILE A 302 -18.25 -10.52 19.03
C ILE A 302 -17.79 -11.97 19.13
N TRP A 303 -16.47 -12.15 19.02
CA TRP A 303 -15.82 -13.46 19.03
C TRP A 303 -14.41 -13.32 19.58
N ALA A 304 -13.96 -14.31 20.35
CA ALA A 304 -12.59 -14.43 20.81
C ALA A 304 -12.24 -15.92 20.94
N GLU A 305 -11.16 -16.34 20.30
CA GLU A 305 -10.67 -17.72 20.40
C GLU A 305 -9.15 -17.79 20.52
N ARG A 306 -8.73 -18.94 21.03
CA ARG A 306 -7.32 -19.26 21.25
C ARG A 306 -6.99 -20.63 20.67
N TYR A 307 -5.96 -20.67 19.84
CA TYR A 307 -5.45 -21.88 19.19
C TYR A 307 -4.09 -22.22 19.73
N ASP A 308 -3.91 -23.45 20.23
CA ASP A 308 -2.63 -24.00 20.69
C ASP A 308 -2.23 -25.16 19.75
N ARG A 309 -1.07 -25.04 19.10
CA ARG A 309 -0.56 -26.04 18.13
C ARG A 309 0.94 -26.28 18.32
N ASN A 310 1.44 -27.43 17.82
CA ASN A 310 2.86 -27.68 17.73
C ASN A 310 3.44 -27.02 16.48
N LEU A 311 4.73 -26.67 16.52
CA LEU A 311 5.43 -25.99 15.43
C LEU A 311 5.43 -26.80 14.11
N GLU A 312 5.40 -28.12 14.21
CA GLU A 312 5.32 -29.03 13.05
C GLU A 312 4.00 -28.92 12.28
N ASP A 313 2.94 -28.42 12.93
CA ASP A 313 1.60 -28.23 12.35
C ASP A 313 1.32 -26.77 11.97
N ILE A 314 2.36 -25.94 11.79
CA ILE A 314 2.22 -24.48 11.68
C ILE A 314 1.39 -24.07 10.47
N PHE A 315 1.46 -24.79 9.35
CA PHE A 315 0.66 -24.54 8.15
C PHE A 315 -0.81 -24.94 8.33
N ALA A 316 -1.11 -25.88 9.24
CA ALA A 316 -2.49 -26.25 9.58
C ALA A 316 -3.19 -25.23 10.48
N VAL A 317 -2.49 -24.20 10.95
CA VAL A 317 -3.05 -23.08 11.72
C VAL A 317 -3.41 -21.91 10.80
N GLN A 318 -2.79 -21.85 9.61
CA GLN A 318 -3.05 -20.80 8.60
C GLN A 318 -4.29 -21.10 7.75
N ASP A 319 -4.69 -22.36 7.59
CA ASP A 319 -5.91 -22.81 6.90
C ASP A 319 -7.14 -22.80 7.85
#